data_21c54a966c21de74b0fc9788fa2f50d1
#
_entry.id   21c54a966c21de74b0fc9788fa2f50d1
#
_cell.length_a   1.000
_cell.length_b   1.000
_cell.length_c   1.000
_cell.angle_alpha   90.00
_cell.angle_beta   90.00
_cell.angle_gamma   90.00
#
_symmetry.space_group_name_H-M   'P 1'
#
loop_
_entity.id
_entity.type
_entity.pdbx_description
1 polymer ?
#
loop_
_entity_poly.entity_id
_entity_poly.type
_entity_poly.pdbx_seq_one_letter_code
_entity_poly.pdbx_strand_id
1 'polypeptide(L)'
;GLLTPLPSVVRSRFQSLYQEDRKKATDYFYKLSQDTNYIRTDRIAKDEKWVTDTEYGPIDITINLSKPEKDPRDIARAGAVKSTGYPSCLLCKENEGFAGNLSHPARQNHRVIPIKLGAEQYFLQYSPYVYYNEHCIIFNEAHRPMKIDQAVFRKLLEFVKLFPHYTAGSNADLPIVGGSILSHDHFQGGGYVFAMAKAPYESEFVIPGYEDLTAGIVRWPMSVIRLRGTDTERI
;
A
#
# COMPACT_ATOMS: atom_id res chain seq x y z
N GLY A 1 22.23 8.63 -0.39
CA GLY A 1 22.61 7.74 0.70
C GLY A 1 23.28 8.44 1.88
N LEU A 2 24.34 9.21 1.68
CA LEU A 2 25.09 9.84 2.79
C LEU A 2 24.28 10.79 3.66
N LEU A 3 23.29 11.48 3.09
CA LEU A 3 22.41 12.43 3.80
C LEU A 3 21.14 11.77 4.37
N THR A 4 20.91 10.50 4.12
CA THR A 4 19.74 9.79 4.65
C THR A 4 20.11 9.21 6.02
N PRO A 5 19.34 9.46 7.08
CA PRO A 5 19.60 8.89 8.40
C PRO A 5 19.69 7.36 8.37
N LEU A 6 20.45 6.78 9.28
CA LEU A 6 20.57 5.32 9.40
C LEU A 6 19.18 4.69 9.69
N PRO A 7 18.92 3.46 9.24
CA PRO A 7 17.66 2.77 9.50
C PRO A 7 17.27 2.73 10.99
N SER A 8 18.23 2.48 11.87
CA SER A 8 18.00 2.46 13.33
C SER A 8 17.53 3.81 13.87
N VAL A 9 18.11 4.90 13.39
CA VAL A 9 17.74 6.27 13.79
C VAL A 9 16.32 6.58 13.35
N VAL A 10 15.97 6.24 12.11
CA VAL A 10 14.61 6.45 11.56
C VAL A 10 13.58 5.65 12.36
N ARG A 11 13.86 4.37 12.64
CA ARG A 11 12.96 3.49 13.41
C ARG A 11 12.78 3.98 14.84
N SER A 12 13.85 4.39 15.51
CA SER A 12 13.75 4.92 16.89
C SER A 12 12.95 6.22 16.91
N ARG A 13 13.16 7.13 15.95
CA ARG A 13 12.39 8.37 15.88
C ARG A 13 10.93 8.11 15.55
N PHE A 14 10.65 7.22 14.61
CA PHE A 14 9.29 6.80 14.28
C PHE A 14 8.58 6.25 15.52
N GLN A 15 9.22 5.33 16.25
CA GLN A 15 8.65 4.71 17.43
C GLN A 15 8.38 5.73 18.54
N SER A 16 9.28 6.67 18.78
CA SER A 16 9.06 7.75 19.77
C SER A 16 7.82 8.58 19.41
N LEU A 17 7.71 9.00 18.15
CA LEU A 17 6.56 9.76 17.66
C LEU A 17 5.26 8.93 17.70
N TYR A 18 5.34 7.64 17.41
CA TYR A 18 4.19 6.74 17.43
C TYR A 18 3.57 6.60 18.83
N GLN A 19 4.39 6.67 19.90
CA GLN A 19 3.89 6.69 21.28
C GLN A 19 3.19 7.99 21.63
N GLU A 20 3.59 9.11 20.99
CA GLU A 20 2.93 10.39 21.20
C GLU A 20 1.63 10.50 20.39
N ASP A 21 1.75 10.25 19.08
CA ASP A 21 0.67 10.33 18.10
C ASP A 21 1.05 9.52 16.86
N ARG A 22 0.21 8.58 16.49
CA ARG A 22 0.42 7.70 15.34
C ARG A 22 0.52 8.49 14.03
N LYS A 23 -0.26 9.57 13.90
CA LYS A 23 -0.21 10.42 12.72
C LYS A 23 1.10 11.21 12.64
N LYS A 24 1.62 11.72 13.76
CA LYS A 24 2.94 12.37 13.77
C LYS A 24 4.05 11.43 13.29
N ALA A 25 3.98 10.14 13.63
CA ALA A 25 4.96 9.16 13.19
C ALA A 25 4.91 8.95 11.67
N THR A 26 3.71 8.80 11.11
CA THR A 26 3.54 8.64 9.66
C THR A 26 3.89 9.90 8.90
N ASP A 27 3.50 11.09 9.39
CA ASP A 27 3.87 12.39 8.81
C ASP A 27 5.40 12.57 8.75
N TYR A 28 6.10 12.23 9.85
CA TYR A 28 7.56 12.25 9.89
C TYR A 28 8.16 11.32 8.82
N PHE A 29 7.68 10.09 8.73
CA PHE A 29 8.25 9.09 7.82
C PHE A 29 7.92 9.42 6.36
N TYR A 30 6.73 9.95 6.08
CA TYR A 30 6.35 10.43 4.75
C TYR A 30 7.20 11.61 4.32
N LYS A 31 7.34 12.61 5.20
CA LYS A 31 8.21 13.76 4.94
C LYS A 31 9.66 13.34 4.71
N LEU A 32 10.20 12.45 5.53
CA LEU A 32 11.55 11.91 5.32
C LEU A 32 11.71 11.27 3.94
N SER A 33 10.71 10.52 3.49
CA SER A 33 10.72 9.87 2.18
C SER A 33 10.72 10.88 1.02
N GLN A 34 10.11 12.05 1.21
CA GLN A 34 10.16 13.17 0.28
C GLN A 34 11.51 13.90 0.33
N ASP A 35 11.95 14.29 1.53
CA ASP A 35 13.17 15.08 1.74
C ASP A 35 14.44 14.34 1.28
N THR A 36 14.44 13.00 1.37
CA THR A 36 15.53 12.16 0.86
C THR A 36 15.43 11.87 -0.64
N ASN A 37 14.43 12.43 -1.33
CA ASN A 37 14.16 12.19 -2.73
C ASN A 37 13.91 10.71 -3.08
N TYR A 38 13.43 9.92 -2.11
CA TYR A 38 12.88 8.60 -2.39
C TYR A 38 11.54 8.72 -3.10
N ILE A 39 10.66 9.60 -2.60
CA ILE A 39 9.47 10.09 -3.30
C ILE A 39 9.90 11.32 -4.11
N ARG A 40 9.87 11.21 -5.41
CA ARG A 40 10.29 12.28 -6.32
C ARG A 40 9.14 13.24 -6.58
N THR A 41 8.96 14.20 -5.69
CA THR A 41 7.87 15.17 -5.72
C THR A 41 7.84 16.00 -7.00
N ASP A 42 9.01 16.32 -7.56
CA ASP A 42 9.17 17.02 -8.85
C ASP A 42 8.57 16.26 -10.04
N ARG A 43 8.62 14.93 -10.00
CA ARG A 43 8.02 14.07 -11.03
C ARG A 43 6.52 13.91 -10.81
N ILE A 44 6.11 13.70 -9.55
CA ILE A 44 4.71 13.54 -9.17
C ILE A 44 3.91 14.83 -9.44
N ALA A 45 4.53 16.00 -9.34
CA ALA A 45 3.92 17.27 -9.67
C ALA A 45 3.48 17.38 -11.16
N LYS A 46 3.95 16.48 -12.03
CA LYS A 46 3.55 16.41 -13.43
C LYS A 46 2.33 15.51 -13.67
N ASP A 47 1.93 14.72 -12.66
CA ASP A 47 0.74 13.87 -12.75
C ASP A 47 -0.51 14.74 -12.85
N GLU A 48 -1.39 14.40 -13.78
CA GLU A 48 -2.66 15.08 -13.96
C GLU A 48 -3.73 14.44 -13.11
N LYS A 49 -4.57 15.25 -12.43
CA LYS A 49 -5.63 14.77 -11.54
C LYS A 49 -6.86 15.65 -11.69
N TRP A 50 -8.03 15.01 -11.80
CA TRP A 50 -9.32 15.70 -11.79
C TRP A 50 -10.42 14.78 -11.25
N VAL A 51 -11.56 15.34 -10.97
CA VAL A 51 -12.77 14.60 -10.55
C VAL A 51 -13.77 14.62 -11.68
N THR A 52 -14.42 13.49 -11.93
CA THR A 52 -15.49 13.34 -12.91
C THR A 52 -16.75 12.85 -12.19
N ASP A 53 -17.87 13.54 -12.40
CA ASP A 53 -19.18 13.09 -11.91
C ASP A 53 -19.69 11.92 -12.77
N THR A 54 -20.16 10.89 -12.10
CA THR A 54 -20.70 9.68 -12.73
C THR A 54 -22.02 9.28 -12.05
N GLU A 55 -22.73 8.32 -12.62
CA GLU A 55 -23.92 7.73 -11.98
C GLU A 55 -23.63 7.04 -10.63
N TYR A 56 -22.36 6.76 -10.33
CA TYR A 56 -21.88 6.17 -9.07
C TYR A 56 -21.39 7.23 -8.07
N GLY A 57 -21.48 8.50 -8.42
CA GLY A 57 -20.90 9.64 -7.70
C GLY A 57 -19.60 10.13 -8.32
N PRO A 58 -18.92 11.07 -7.64
CA PRO A 58 -17.66 11.62 -8.12
C PRO A 58 -16.53 10.57 -8.05
N ILE A 59 -15.79 10.43 -9.15
CA ILE A 59 -14.65 9.54 -9.29
C ILE A 59 -13.38 10.34 -9.57
N ASP A 60 -12.31 10.06 -8.82
CA ASP A 60 -11.00 10.65 -9.05
C ASP A 60 -10.32 9.98 -10.26
N ILE A 61 -9.89 10.78 -11.21
CA ILE A 61 -9.14 10.34 -12.40
C ILE A 61 -7.71 10.86 -12.26
N THR A 62 -6.73 10.00 -12.57
CA THR A 62 -5.32 10.37 -12.56
C THR A 62 -4.60 9.87 -13.81
N ILE A 63 -3.71 10.69 -14.37
CA ILE A 63 -2.71 10.29 -15.36
C ILE A 63 -1.36 10.32 -14.68
N ASN A 64 -0.79 9.16 -14.43
CA ASN A 64 0.48 9.01 -13.69
C ASN A 64 1.67 9.12 -14.63
N LEU A 65 2.09 10.34 -14.96
CA LEU A 65 3.26 10.60 -15.80
C LEU A 65 4.58 10.28 -15.07
N SER A 66 4.55 10.26 -13.75
CA SER A 66 5.69 9.89 -12.89
C SER A 66 6.05 8.40 -12.95
N LYS A 67 5.08 7.58 -13.36
CA LYS A 67 5.25 6.13 -13.59
C LYS A 67 4.59 5.75 -14.91
N PRO A 68 5.25 5.94 -16.04
CA PRO A 68 4.74 5.45 -17.31
C PRO A 68 4.58 3.92 -17.26
N GLU A 69 3.54 3.41 -17.88
CA GLU A 69 3.36 1.97 -18.03
C GLU A 69 4.59 1.37 -18.75
N LYS A 70 5.02 0.21 -18.29
CA LYS A 70 6.11 -0.49 -18.94
C LYS A 70 5.62 -1.05 -20.27
N ASP A 71 6.38 -0.83 -21.33
CA ASP A 71 6.15 -1.50 -22.61
C ASP A 71 6.15 -3.03 -22.37
N PRO A 72 5.14 -3.78 -22.87
CA PRO A 72 5.11 -5.24 -22.76
C PRO A 72 6.39 -5.92 -23.26
N ARG A 73 7.08 -5.32 -24.24
CA ARG A 73 8.37 -5.79 -24.75
C ARG A 73 9.49 -5.63 -23.72
N ASP A 74 9.47 -4.55 -22.91
CA ASP A 74 10.45 -4.34 -21.86
C ASP A 74 10.19 -5.28 -20.67
N ILE A 75 8.93 -5.61 -20.40
CA ILE A 75 8.57 -6.64 -19.42
C ILE A 75 9.10 -8.02 -19.86
N ALA A 76 8.91 -8.37 -21.14
CA ALA A 76 9.42 -9.62 -21.70
C ALA A 76 10.95 -9.69 -21.68
N ARG A 77 11.63 -8.58 -22.05
CA ARG A 77 13.11 -8.48 -21.98
C ARG A 77 13.63 -8.60 -20.55
N ALA A 78 12.97 -7.94 -19.58
CA ALA A 78 13.34 -8.05 -18.17
C ALA A 78 13.17 -9.46 -17.63
N GLY A 79 12.16 -10.22 -18.09
CA GLY A 79 11.97 -11.63 -17.77
C GLY A 79 13.07 -12.56 -18.34
N ALA A 80 13.74 -12.16 -19.42
CA ALA A 80 14.83 -12.93 -20.04
C ALA A 80 16.20 -12.69 -19.35
N VAL A 81 16.36 -11.60 -18.58
CA VAL A 81 17.61 -11.32 -17.84
C VAL A 81 17.62 -12.17 -16.59
N LYS A 82 18.62 -13.03 -16.44
CA LYS A 82 18.84 -13.78 -15.19
C LYS A 82 19.02 -12.78 -14.06
N SER A 83 18.04 -12.73 -13.15
CA SER A 83 18.15 -11.99 -11.89
C SER A 83 19.36 -12.49 -11.11
N THR A 84 20.11 -11.59 -10.49
CA THR A 84 21.18 -11.95 -9.54
C THR A 84 20.59 -12.61 -8.28
N GLY A 85 19.27 -12.63 -8.13
CA GLY A 85 18.59 -13.19 -6.98
C GLY A 85 18.65 -12.35 -5.70
N TYR A 86 19.30 -11.18 -5.73
CA TYR A 86 19.43 -10.31 -4.55
C TYR A 86 19.39 -8.83 -4.92
N PRO A 87 18.49 -8.04 -4.30
CA PRO A 87 17.29 -8.50 -3.58
C PRO A 87 16.37 -9.35 -4.48
N SER A 88 15.61 -10.27 -3.92
CA SER A 88 14.76 -11.18 -4.70
C SER A 88 13.65 -10.45 -5.48
N CYS A 89 13.12 -9.34 -4.95
CA CYS A 89 12.20 -8.45 -5.66
C CYS A 89 12.27 -7.02 -5.11
N LEU A 90 11.49 -6.11 -5.72
CA LEU A 90 11.45 -4.68 -5.34
C LEU A 90 10.84 -4.41 -3.95
N LEU A 91 10.14 -5.38 -3.35
CA LEU A 91 9.51 -5.25 -2.02
C LEU A 91 10.35 -5.85 -0.90
N CYS A 92 11.36 -6.68 -1.20
CA CYS A 92 12.19 -7.30 -0.16
C CYS A 92 12.85 -6.26 0.74
N LYS A 93 12.92 -6.55 2.06
CA LYS A 93 13.53 -5.64 3.06
C LYS A 93 15.00 -5.32 2.76
N GLU A 94 15.69 -6.18 2.03
CA GLU A 94 17.06 -6.01 1.56
C GLU A 94 17.23 -4.83 0.59
N ASN A 95 16.12 -4.26 0.10
CA ASN A 95 16.15 -3.00 -0.65
C ASN A 95 16.51 -1.79 0.24
N GLU A 96 16.32 -1.88 1.56
CA GLU A 96 16.66 -0.78 2.46
C GLU A 96 18.15 -0.48 2.40
N GLY A 97 18.50 0.71 1.90
CA GLY A 97 19.90 1.12 1.76
C GLY A 97 20.70 0.44 0.63
N PHE A 98 20.06 -0.36 -0.21
CA PHE A 98 20.72 -1.10 -1.28
C PHE A 98 21.41 -0.18 -2.28
N ALA A 99 22.70 -0.47 -2.58
CA ALA A 99 23.51 0.35 -3.47
C ALA A 99 23.10 0.24 -4.96
N GLY A 100 22.38 -0.80 -5.31
CA GLY A 100 22.01 -1.11 -6.69
C GLY A 100 23.04 -2.00 -7.39
N ASN A 101 22.60 -2.62 -8.49
CA ASN A 101 23.43 -3.37 -9.44
C ASN A 101 22.82 -3.26 -10.84
N LEU A 102 23.36 -3.96 -11.85
CA LEU A 102 22.89 -3.89 -13.22
C LEU A 102 21.45 -4.38 -13.43
N SER A 103 20.97 -5.28 -12.57
CA SER A 103 19.63 -5.88 -12.68
C SER A 103 18.63 -5.32 -11.65
N HIS A 104 19.10 -4.52 -10.67
CA HIS A 104 18.25 -4.03 -9.59
C HIS A 104 18.60 -2.58 -9.20
N PRO A 105 17.61 -1.68 -9.11
CA PRO A 105 17.88 -0.26 -8.88
C PRO A 105 18.44 0.02 -7.50
N ALA A 106 19.24 1.07 -7.40
CA ALA A 106 19.71 1.59 -6.11
C ALA A 106 18.54 2.10 -5.26
N ARG A 107 18.60 1.82 -3.97
CA ARG A 107 17.61 2.19 -2.94
C ARG A 107 18.26 2.76 -1.68
N GLN A 108 19.39 3.46 -1.83
CA GLN A 108 20.20 3.98 -0.70
C GLN A 108 19.44 4.93 0.22
N ASN A 109 18.45 5.66 -0.31
CA ASN A 109 17.58 6.58 0.42
C ASN A 109 16.25 5.94 0.88
N HIS A 110 16.05 4.66 0.59
CA HIS A 110 14.87 3.92 1.05
C HIS A 110 15.00 3.49 2.51
N ARG A 111 13.89 3.60 3.25
CA ARG A 111 13.75 3.15 4.63
C ARG A 111 12.45 2.38 4.80
N VAL A 112 12.44 1.47 5.77
CA VAL A 112 11.26 0.66 6.12
C VAL A 112 11.03 0.67 7.63
N ILE A 113 9.77 0.65 8.04
CA ILE A 113 9.36 0.59 9.44
C ILE A 113 8.83 -0.81 9.74
N PRO A 114 9.41 -1.54 10.70
CA PRO A 114 8.89 -2.85 11.10
C PRO A 114 7.57 -2.68 11.84
N ILE A 115 6.57 -3.49 11.47
CA ILE A 115 5.26 -3.58 12.13
C ILE A 115 4.89 -5.04 12.29
N LYS A 116 4.03 -5.35 13.25
CA LYS A 116 3.47 -6.71 13.42
C LYS A 116 2.01 -6.72 13.00
N LEU A 117 1.64 -7.72 12.20
CA LEU A 117 0.26 -8.05 11.89
C LEU A 117 0.02 -9.50 12.33
N GLY A 118 -0.76 -9.70 13.37
CA GLY A 118 -0.83 -10.97 14.09
C GLY A 118 0.53 -11.36 14.68
N ALA A 119 0.92 -12.59 14.45
CA ALA A 119 2.21 -13.11 14.87
C ALA A 119 3.33 -12.85 13.82
N GLU A 120 3.01 -12.29 12.67
CA GLU A 120 3.93 -12.16 11.55
C GLU A 120 4.61 -10.78 11.51
N GLN A 121 5.86 -10.77 11.04
CA GLN A 121 6.61 -9.56 10.82
C GLN A 121 6.31 -9.01 9.43
N TYR A 122 5.89 -7.76 9.38
CA TYR A 122 5.69 -6.96 8.18
C TYR A 122 6.52 -5.68 8.25
N PHE A 123 6.63 -5.00 7.13
CA PHE A 123 7.27 -3.69 7.02
C PHE A 123 6.36 -2.71 6.29
N LEU A 124 6.34 -1.49 6.78
CA LEU A 124 5.71 -0.35 6.15
C LEU A 124 6.77 0.43 5.36
N GLN A 125 6.48 0.74 4.11
CA GLN A 125 7.24 1.69 3.27
C GLN A 125 6.27 2.57 2.50
N TYR A 126 6.66 3.78 2.16
CA TYR A 126 5.92 4.54 1.16
C TYR A 126 6.26 4.09 -0.25
N SER A 127 5.27 4.18 -1.14
CA SER A 127 5.52 3.97 -2.56
C SER A 127 6.22 5.20 -3.13
N PRO A 128 7.25 5.06 -3.96
CA PRO A 128 7.81 6.19 -4.69
C PRO A 128 6.84 6.73 -5.75
N TYR A 129 5.77 5.99 -6.04
CA TYR A 129 4.68 6.36 -6.93
C TYR A 129 3.44 6.68 -6.12
N VAL A 130 3.11 7.95 -5.99
CA VAL A 130 2.03 8.43 -5.13
C VAL A 130 0.73 8.50 -5.94
N TYR A 131 0.03 7.38 -6.03
CA TYR A 131 -1.29 7.31 -6.68
C TYR A 131 -2.36 8.11 -5.90
N TYR A 132 -2.23 8.16 -4.57
CA TYR A 132 -3.06 8.92 -3.65
C TYR A 132 -2.21 9.35 -2.43
N ASN A 133 -2.77 10.20 -1.58
CA ASN A 133 -2.02 10.75 -0.45
C ASN A 133 -1.44 9.63 0.45
N GLU A 134 -0.15 9.76 0.76
CA GLU A 134 0.60 8.84 1.63
C GLU A 134 0.50 7.36 1.22
N HIS A 135 0.42 7.10 -0.12
CA HIS A 135 0.38 5.75 -0.64
C HIS A 135 1.54 4.91 -0.11
N CYS A 136 1.20 3.86 0.63
CA CYS A 136 2.17 2.99 1.27
C CYS A 136 1.97 1.52 0.86
N ILE A 137 3.02 0.75 1.03
CA ILE A 137 3.05 -0.69 0.83
C ILE A 137 3.39 -1.34 2.17
N ILE A 138 2.62 -2.33 2.53
CA ILE A 138 2.80 -3.16 3.72
C ILE A 138 3.19 -4.55 3.23
N PHE A 139 4.43 -4.97 3.42
CA PHE A 139 4.93 -6.22 2.86
C PHE A 139 5.47 -7.16 3.94
N ASN A 140 5.29 -8.46 3.70
CA ASN A 140 5.77 -9.49 4.61
C ASN A 140 7.30 -9.54 4.66
N GLU A 141 7.88 -9.89 5.80
CA GLU A 141 9.32 -10.09 5.92
C GLU A 141 9.82 -11.22 5.00
N ALA A 142 9.06 -12.30 4.92
CA ALA A 142 9.39 -13.42 4.06
C ALA A 142 8.99 -13.15 2.61
N HIS A 143 9.90 -13.40 1.67
CA HIS A 143 9.60 -13.38 0.24
C HIS A 143 8.77 -14.62 -0.10
N ARG A 144 7.46 -14.50 -0.01
CA ARG A 144 6.48 -15.56 -0.33
C ARG A 144 5.37 -15.01 -1.22
N PRO A 145 4.77 -15.82 -2.09
CA PRO A 145 3.67 -15.40 -2.94
C PRO A 145 2.48 -14.87 -2.14
N MET A 146 1.74 -13.95 -2.75
CA MET A 146 0.43 -13.53 -2.26
C MET A 146 -0.53 -14.70 -2.23
N LYS A 147 -1.39 -14.72 -1.21
CA LYS A 147 -2.50 -15.63 -1.08
C LYS A 147 -3.64 -14.91 -0.37
N ILE A 148 -4.81 -14.83 -1.00
CA ILE A 148 -5.99 -14.21 -0.42
C ILE A 148 -6.80 -15.27 0.31
N ASP A 149 -6.86 -15.14 1.63
CA ASP A 149 -7.64 -15.99 2.52
C ASP A 149 -8.18 -15.17 3.71
N GLN A 150 -8.87 -15.80 4.63
CA GLN A 150 -9.45 -15.14 5.80
C GLN A 150 -8.39 -14.38 6.64
N ALA A 151 -7.17 -14.87 6.71
CA ALA A 151 -6.10 -14.22 7.47
C ALA A 151 -5.70 -12.86 6.89
N VAL A 152 -5.87 -12.66 5.58
CA VAL A 152 -5.63 -11.36 4.91
C VAL A 152 -6.58 -10.30 5.44
N PHE A 153 -7.88 -10.61 5.53
CA PHE A 153 -8.88 -9.65 6.05
C PHE A 153 -8.54 -9.23 7.48
N ARG A 154 -8.18 -10.19 8.33
CA ARG A 154 -7.72 -9.89 9.70
C ARG A 154 -6.50 -8.97 9.72
N LYS A 155 -5.50 -9.22 8.88
CA LYS A 155 -4.30 -8.37 8.78
C LYS A 155 -4.61 -6.96 8.31
N LEU A 156 -5.54 -6.79 7.36
CA LEU A 156 -6.00 -5.47 6.93
C LEU A 156 -6.66 -4.70 8.09
N LEU A 157 -7.52 -5.37 8.87
CA LEU A 157 -8.15 -4.79 10.06
C LEU A 157 -7.11 -4.44 11.14
N GLU A 158 -6.13 -5.30 11.38
CA GLU A 158 -5.04 -5.02 12.31
C GLU A 158 -4.20 -3.82 11.86
N PHE A 159 -3.92 -3.69 10.58
CA PHE A 159 -3.19 -2.53 10.05
C PHE A 159 -3.93 -1.21 10.33
N VAL A 160 -5.24 -1.16 10.08
CA VAL A 160 -6.01 0.06 10.36
C VAL A 160 -6.20 0.31 11.86
N LYS A 161 -6.10 -0.71 12.72
CA LYS A 161 -5.97 -0.51 14.18
C LYS A 161 -4.64 0.16 14.55
N LEU A 162 -3.54 -0.20 13.88
CA LEU A 162 -2.23 0.44 14.09
C LEU A 162 -2.21 1.88 13.57
N PHE A 163 -2.87 2.14 12.43
CA PHE A 163 -2.90 3.45 11.76
C PHE A 163 -4.34 3.85 11.41
N PRO A 164 -5.16 4.33 12.38
CA PRO A 164 -6.60 4.59 12.18
C PRO A 164 -6.89 5.69 11.15
N HIS A 165 -5.92 6.49 10.79
CA HIS A 165 -6.01 7.53 9.77
C HIS A 165 -5.70 7.02 8.36
N TYR A 166 -5.37 5.73 8.20
CA TYR A 166 -5.11 5.09 6.92
C TYR A 166 -6.22 4.14 6.50
N THR A 167 -6.36 3.98 5.21
CA THR A 167 -7.09 2.88 4.57
C THR A 167 -6.10 1.77 4.24
N ALA A 168 -6.56 0.52 4.23
CA ALA A 168 -5.80 -0.62 3.76
C ALA A 168 -6.61 -1.46 2.77
N GLY A 169 -5.92 -2.06 1.82
CA GLY A 169 -6.51 -2.96 0.83
C GLY A 169 -5.49 -3.95 0.28
N SER A 170 -5.97 -4.98 -0.37
CA SER A 170 -5.14 -5.96 -1.07
C SER A 170 -5.55 -6.05 -2.53
N ASN A 171 -4.57 -6.31 -3.40
CA ASN A 171 -4.85 -6.81 -4.74
C ASN A 171 -5.30 -8.28 -4.66
N ALA A 172 -5.99 -8.76 -5.69
CA ALA A 172 -6.20 -10.20 -5.84
C ALA A 172 -4.86 -10.91 -6.09
N ASP A 173 -4.80 -12.20 -5.76
CA ASP A 173 -3.64 -13.07 -5.99
C ASP A 173 -3.62 -13.73 -7.39
N LEU A 174 -4.45 -13.22 -8.29
CA LEU A 174 -4.60 -13.71 -9.67
C LEU A 174 -3.84 -12.80 -10.67
N PRO A 175 -3.11 -13.36 -11.65
CA PRO A 175 -2.31 -12.58 -12.59
C PRO A 175 -3.06 -11.53 -13.41
N ILE A 176 -4.36 -11.77 -13.71
CA ILE A 176 -5.17 -10.89 -14.57
C ILE A 176 -5.72 -9.68 -13.80
N VAL A 177 -6.04 -9.86 -12.52
CA VAL A 177 -6.70 -8.86 -11.66
C VAL A 177 -5.85 -8.47 -10.46
N GLY A 178 -4.68 -9.05 -10.32
CA GLY A 178 -3.72 -8.75 -9.26
C GLY A 178 -2.79 -7.60 -9.62
N GLY A 179 -2.01 -7.18 -8.63
CA GLY A 179 -0.94 -6.21 -8.82
C GLY A 179 0.26 -6.78 -9.58
N SER A 180 1.25 -5.94 -9.81
CA SER A 180 2.46 -6.28 -10.58
C SER A 180 3.47 -7.19 -9.85
N ILE A 181 3.31 -7.42 -8.55
CA ILE A 181 4.25 -8.21 -7.72
C ILE A 181 3.45 -9.24 -6.92
N LEU A 182 3.05 -10.32 -7.56
CA LEU A 182 2.32 -11.43 -6.92
C LEU A 182 3.24 -12.39 -6.16
N SER A 183 4.54 -12.32 -6.41
CA SER A 183 5.56 -13.18 -5.79
C SER A 183 5.93 -12.78 -4.37
N HIS A 184 5.45 -11.64 -3.88
CA HIS A 184 5.73 -11.16 -2.53
C HIS A 184 4.44 -10.68 -1.85
N ASP A 185 4.06 -11.33 -0.76
CA ASP A 185 2.88 -11.02 0.04
C ASP A 185 2.91 -9.57 0.55
N HIS A 186 1.94 -8.77 0.10
CA HIS A 186 1.87 -7.36 0.44
C HIS A 186 0.47 -6.79 0.35
N PHE A 187 0.25 -5.70 1.06
CA PHE A 187 -0.97 -4.88 1.05
C PHE A 187 -0.63 -3.44 0.63
N GLN A 188 -1.64 -2.68 0.29
CA GLN A 188 -1.52 -1.26 0.01
C GLN A 188 -2.35 -0.47 1.00
N GLY A 189 -1.90 0.73 1.35
CA GLY A 189 -2.60 1.61 2.26
C GLY A 189 -2.23 3.08 2.05
N GLY A 190 -2.80 3.95 2.89
CA GLY A 190 -2.49 5.38 2.87
C GLY A 190 -3.63 6.26 3.35
N GLY A 191 -3.38 7.56 3.39
CA GLY A 191 -4.31 8.58 3.86
C GLY A 191 -5.30 9.01 2.79
N TYR A 192 -6.15 8.09 2.31
CA TYR A 192 -7.09 8.35 1.22
C TYR A 192 -8.43 7.62 1.41
N VAL A 193 -9.53 8.28 1.10
CA VAL A 193 -10.87 7.70 1.11
C VAL A 193 -11.34 7.50 -0.32
N PHE A 194 -11.38 6.25 -0.77
CA PHE A 194 -11.76 5.88 -2.12
C PHE A 194 -13.22 6.23 -2.44
N ALA A 195 -13.51 6.57 -3.69
CA ALA A 195 -14.85 6.89 -4.17
C ALA A 195 -15.85 5.74 -3.87
N MET A 196 -15.42 4.49 -4.05
CA MET A 196 -16.21 3.31 -3.69
C MET A 196 -16.63 3.29 -2.21
N ALA A 197 -15.80 3.79 -1.30
CA ALA A 197 -16.14 3.86 0.13
C ALA A 197 -17.23 4.92 0.43
N LYS A 198 -17.38 5.92 -0.43
CA LYS A 198 -18.40 6.99 -0.34
C LYS A 198 -19.69 6.65 -1.07
N ALA A 199 -19.66 5.71 -2.03
CA ALA A 199 -20.81 5.34 -2.83
C ALA A 199 -21.95 4.80 -1.94
N PRO A 200 -23.25 5.07 -2.28
CA PRO A 200 -24.38 4.61 -1.50
C PRO A 200 -24.56 3.09 -1.62
N TYR A 201 -25.33 2.51 -0.72
CA TYR A 201 -25.85 1.16 -0.91
C TYR A 201 -26.90 1.13 -2.02
N GLU A 202 -26.86 0.12 -2.87
CA GLU A 202 -27.91 -0.24 -3.80
C GLU A 202 -29.02 -1.02 -3.07
N SER A 203 -28.62 -1.93 -2.20
CA SER A 203 -29.51 -2.68 -1.31
C SER A 203 -28.80 -3.02 -0.01
N GLU A 204 -29.58 -3.06 1.08
CA GLU A 204 -29.08 -3.49 2.38
C GLU A 204 -29.71 -4.83 2.76
N PHE A 205 -28.99 -5.63 3.52
CA PHE A 205 -29.47 -6.92 4.04
C PHE A 205 -28.92 -7.16 5.45
N VAL A 206 -29.62 -8.03 6.19
CA VAL A 206 -29.19 -8.47 7.53
C VAL A 206 -28.49 -9.82 7.41
N ILE A 207 -27.36 -9.97 8.11
CA ILE A 207 -26.67 -11.24 8.23
C ILE A 207 -27.10 -11.86 9.57
N PRO A 208 -27.78 -13.02 9.58
CA PRO A 208 -28.20 -13.68 10.83
C PRO A 208 -27.03 -13.92 11.78
N GLY A 209 -27.16 -13.47 13.02
CA GLY A 209 -26.10 -13.51 14.04
C GLY A 209 -25.11 -12.34 14.00
N TYR A 210 -25.28 -11.40 13.05
CA TYR A 210 -24.46 -10.20 12.87
C TYR A 210 -25.33 -8.95 12.67
N GLU A 211 -26.42 -8.85 13.40
CA GLU A 211 -27.40 -7.76 13.31
C GLU A 211 -26.84 -6.40 13.75
N ASP A 212 -25.70 -6.42 14.42
CA ASP A 212 -24.91 -5.25 14.82
C ASP A 212 -24.07 -4.64 13.69
N LEU A 213 -23.96 -5.36 12.56
CA LEU A 213 -23.28 -4.88 11.36
C LEU A 213 -24.27 -4.29 10.36
N THR A 214 -23.89 -3.21 9.70
CA THR A 214 -24.54 -2.78 8.45
C THR A 214 -23.93 -3.56 7.29
N ALA A 215 -24.76 -4.25 6.52
CA ALA A 215 -24.32 -5.01 5.37
C ALA A 215 -25.15 -4.65 4.13
N GLY A 216 -24.51 -4.59 2.96
CA GLY A 216 -25.22 -4.29 1.74
C GLY A 216 -24.37 -4.37 0.49
N ILE A 217 -25.05 -4.35 -0.65
CA ILE A 217 -24.46 -4.22 -1.98
C ILE A 217 -24.25 -2.73 -2.25
N VAL A 218 -23.05 -2.36 -2.65
CA VAL A 218 -22.71 -0.97 -2.98
C VAL A 218 -23.09 -0.68 -4.43
N ARG A 219 -23.68 0.48 -4.69
CA ARG A 219 -23.93 0.97 -6.05
C ARG A 219 -22.59 1.39 -6.69
N TRP A 220 -21.99 0.43 -7.38
CA TRP A 220 -20.66 0.57 -7.97
C TRP A 220 -20.56 -0.22 -9.29
N PRO A 221 -19.73 0.16 -10.28
CA PRO A 221 -19.65 -0.54 -11.57
C PRO A 221 -19.13 -1.98 -11.50
N MET A 222 -18.75 -2.46 -10.35
CA MET A 222 -18.36 -3.85 -10.09
C MET A 222 -19.12 -4.37 -8.85
N SER A 223 -19.23 -5.68 -8.70
CA SER A 223 -19.88 -6.28 -7.52
C SER A 223 -19.10 -5.98 -6.26
N VAL A 224 -19.71 -5.25 -5.33
CA VAL A 224 -19.11 -4.86 -4.04
C VAL A 224 -20.08 -5.13 -2.90
N ILE A 225 -19.65 -5.91 -1.93
CA ILE A 225 -20.30 -6.06 -0.64
C ILE A 225 -19.57 -5.18 0.36
N ARG A 226 -20.32 -4.33 1.09
CA ARG A 226 -19.76 -3.54 2.19
C ARG A 226 -20.33 -4.02 3.50
N LEU A 227 -19.42 -4.35 4.42
CA LEU A 227 -19.74 -4.56 5.83
C LEU A 227 -19.24 -3.36 6.63
N ARG A 228 -20.00 -2.93 7.60
CA ARG A 228 -19.68 -1.80 8.49
C ARG A 228 -19.99 -2.15 9.92
N GLY A 229 -19.03 -1.98 10.80
CA GLY A 229 -19.17 -2.21 12.22
C GLY A 229 -18.06 -1.51 13.01
N THR A 230 -18.18 -1.51 14.33
CA THR A 230 -17.20 -0.93 15.25
C THR A 230 -16.29 -1.98 15.88
N ASP A 231 -16.71 -3.24 15.86
CA ASP A 231 -15.96 -4.37 16.38
C ASP A 231 -15.30 -5.15 15.24
N THR A 232 -13.99 -5.11 15.18
CA THR A 232 -13.18 -5.76 14.13
C THR A 232 -13.15 -7.28 14.23
N GLU A 233 -13.52 -7.87 15.38
CA GLU A 233 -13.63 -9.32 15.52
C GLU A 233 -14.99 -9.83 14.99
N ARG A 234 -15.94 -8.90 14.81
CA ARG A 234 -17.26 -9.19 14.24
C ARG A 234 -17.33 -9.00 12.73
N ILE A 235 -16.43 -8.18 12.16
CA ILE A 235 -16.30 -7.95 10.71
C ILE A 235 -15.44 -9.04 10.05
#